data_e747e04ee33d2a28c8e681e18d3b30f3
#
_entry.id   e747e04ee33d2a28c8e681e18d3b30f3
#
_cell.length_a   1.000
_cell.length_b   1.000
_cell.length_c   1.000
_cell.angle_alpha   90.00
_cell.angle_beta   90.00
_cell.angle_gamma   90.00
#
_symmetry.space_group_name_H-M   'P 1'
#
loop_
_entity.id
_entity.type
_entity.pdbx_description
1 polymer ?
#
loop_
_entity_poly.entity_id
_entity_poly.type
_entity_poly.pdbx_seq_one_letter_code
_entity_poly.pdbx_strand_id
1 'polypeptide(L)'
;MNLFTKFDVDQMVIFNMISVHEDYGGQGIGRKLAQLSEDHLRKNNKEIRIISAETTGALSAKIFQRQGFEQITFINYDKYVDKNNKLVFHNMPAPHKACVVWAKSI
;
A
#
# COMPACT_ATOMS: atom_id res chain seq x y z
N MET A 1 2.96 12.23 8.92
CA MET A 1 3.08 12.79 7.56
C MET A 1 1.70 13.02 6.96
N ASN A 2 1.50 14.15 6.35
CA ASN A 2 0.22 14.47 5.70
C ASN A 2 0.39 14.41 4.18
N LEU A 3 -0.20 13.39 3.56
CA LEU A 3 -0.08 13.19 2.12
C LEU A 3 -0.79 14.30 1.31
N PHE A 4 -1.85 14.86 1.84
CA PHE A 4 -2.54 15.97 1.17
C PHE A 4 -1.61 17.17 1.03
N THR A 5 -0.86 17.49 2.06
CA THR A 5 0.12 18.57 2.04
C THR A 5 1.30 18.24 1.14
N LYS A 6 1.81 17.00 1.23
CA LYS A 6 2.95 16.56 0.43
C LYS A 6 2.70 16.68 -1.07
N PHE A 7 1.52 16.30 -1.53
CA PHE A 7 1.17 16.30 -2.95
C PHE A 7 0.33 17.50 -3.38
N ASP A 8 0.04 18.41 -2.45
CA ASP A 8 -0.76 19.62 -2.72
C ASP A 8 -2.11 19.26 -3.37
N VAL A 9 -2.82 18.33 -2.76
CA VAL A 9 -4.15 17.91 -3.21
C VAL A 9 -5.13 17.94 -2.05
N ASP A 10 -6.40 18.16 -2.36
CA ASP A 10 -7.48 18.12 -1.37
C ASP A 10 -8.30 16.84 -1.44
N GLN A 11 -8.04 16.00 -2.44
CA GLN A 11 -8.69 14.72 -2.62
C GLN A 11 -7.69 13.67 -3.05
N MET A 12 -7.86 12.45 -2.52
CA MET A 12 -7.12 11.29 -2.97
C MET A 12 -7.96 10.04 -2.78
N VAL A 13 -7.62 8.98 -3.50
CA VAL A 13 -8.24 7.68 -3.31
C VAL A 13 -7.27 6.79 -2.54
N ILE A 14 -7.79 6.04 -1.60
CA ILE A 14 -6.99 5.10 -0.80
C ILE A 14 -7.45 3.69 -1.10
N PHE A 15 -6.49 2.82 -1.45
CA PHE A 15 -6.71 1.38 -1.48
C PHE A 15 -6.79 0.89 -0.03
N ASN A 16 -7.98 0.51 0.42
CA ASN A 16 -8.13 0.01 1.77
C ASN A 16 -7.79 -1.47 1.90
N MET A 17 -8.21 -2.26 0.91
CA MET A 17 -8.09 -3.71 1.02
C MET A 17 -8.09 -4.36 -0.35
N ILE A 18 -7.16 -5.30 -0.56
CA ILE A 18 -7.16 -6.23 -1.68
C ILE A 18 -6.99 -7.63 -1.09
N SER A 19 -7.88 -8.53 -1.47
CA SER A 19 -7.80 -9.91 -0.99
C SER A 19 -8.09 -10.86 -2.14
N VAL A 20 -7.31 -11.94 -2.19
CA VAL A 20 -7.49 -13.02 -3.18
C VAL A 20 -7.55 -14.32 -2.38
N HIS A 21 -8.58 -15.12 -2.63
CA HIS A 21 -8.71 -16.41 -1.96
C HIS A 21 -7.50 -17.28 -2.28
N GLU A 22 -7.03 -18.04 -1.29
CA GLU A 22 -5.81 -18.84 -1.43
C GLU A 22 -5.84 -19.82 -2.60
N ASP A 23 -7.02 -20.35 -2.95
CA ASP A 23 -7.17 -21.27 -4.08
C ASP A 23 -6.87 -20.61 -5.43
N TYR A 24 -6.89 -19.28 -5.48
CA TYR A 24 -6.65 -18.50 -6.68
C TYR A 24 -5.38 -17.66 -6.59
N GLY A 25 -4.58 -17.88 -5.54
CA GLY A 25 -3.31 -17.17 -5.37
C GLY A 25 -2.29 -17.55 -6.44
N GLY A 26 -1.32 -16.68 -6.65
CA GLY A 26 -0.24 -16.94 -7.60
C GLY A 26 -0.60 -16.77 -9.06
N GLN A 27 -1.82 -16.30 -9.37
CA GLN A 27 -2.29 -16.13 -10.74
C GLN A 27 -2.30 -14.67 -11.22
N GLY A 28 -1.78 -13.76 -10.41
CA GLY A 28 -1.74 -12.34 -10.76
C GLY A 28 -3.05 -11.60 -10.59
N ILE A 29 -4.04 -12.17 -9.88
CA ILE A 29 -5.35 -11.56 -9.71
C ILE A 29 -5.26 -10.27 -8.89
N GLY A 30 -4.51 -10.28 -7.80
CA GLY A 30 -4.34 -9.07 -6.97
C GLY A 30 -3.71 -7.93 -7.74
N ARG A 31 -2.67 -8.22 -8.53
CA ARG A 31 -2.04 -7.21 -9.39
C ARG A 31 -3.02 -6.69 -10.44
N LYS A 32 -3.81 -7.56 -11.03
CA LYS A 32 -4.80 -7.16 -12.02
C LYS A 32 -5.89 -6.27 -11.42
N LEU A 33 -6.36 -6.60 -10.21
CA LEU A 33 -7.33 -5.78 -9.50
C LEU A 33 -6.80 -4.37 -9.24
N ALA A 34 -5.56 -4.27 -8.77
CA ALA A 34 -4.94 -2.97 -8.52
C ALA A 34 -4.81 -2.16 -9.81
N GLN A 35 -4.38 -2.80 -10.90
CA GLN A 35 -4.23 -2.14 -12.19
C GLN A 35 -5.56 -1.66 -12.75
N LEU A 36 -6.59 -2.50 -12.69
CA LEU A 36 -7.92 -2.13 -13.17
C LEU A 36 -8.54 -1.01 -12.34
N SER A 37 -8.27 -0.98 -11.04
CA SER A 37 -8.75 0.10 -10.17
C SER A 37 -8.13 1.44 -10.57
N GLU A 38 -6.83 1.45 -10.84
CA GLU A 38 -6.16 2.67 -11.30
C GLU A 38 -6.69 3.12 -12.66
N ASP A 39 -6.85 2.18 -13.61
CA ASP A 39 -7.36 2.50 -14.94
C ASP A 39 -8.79 3.07 -14.87
N HIS A 40 -9.61 2.52 -13.98
CA HIS A 40 -10.97 3.01 -13.76
C HIS A 40 -10.96 4.45 -13.23
N LEU A 41 -10.08 4.76 -12.29
CA LEU A 41 -9.96 6.11 -11.76
C LEU A 41 -9.49 7.10 -12.81
N ARG A 42 -8.50 6.75 -13.61
CA ARG A 42 -8.00 7.60 -14.68
C ARG A 42 -9.09 7.95 -15.69
N LYS A 43 -9.97 6.98 -15.97
CA LYS A 43 -11.01 7.13 -16.96
C LYS A 43 -12.23 7.90 -16.43
N ASN A 44 -12.65 7.61 -15.20
CA ASN A 44 -13.96 8.04 -14.69
C ASN A 44 -13.88 9.15 -13.62
N ASN A 45 -12.72 9.35 -12.99
CA ASN A 45 -12.56 10.29 -11.88
C ASN A 45 -11.31 11.13 -12.07
N LYS A 46 -11.32 11.97 -13.10
CA LYS A 46 -10.14 12.75 -13.52
C LYS A 46 -9.72 13.81 -12.51
N GLU A 47 -10.59 14.17 -11.57
CA GLU A 47 -10.28 15.09 -10.49
C GLU A 47 -9.34 14.45 -9.44
N ILE A 48 -9.26 13.13 -9.42
CA ILE A 48 -8.37 12.42 -8.50
C ILE A 48 -6.99 12.29 -9.15
N ARG A 49 -5.98 12.85 -8.49
CA ARG A 49 -4.61 12.86 -9.00
C ARG A 49 -3.66 11.97 -8.23
N ILE A 50 -4.06 11.54 -7.04
CA ILE A 50 -3.22 10.73 -6.14
C ILE A 50 -3.98 9.51 -5.68
N ILE A 51 -3.33 8.35 -5.76
CA ILE A 51 -3.77 7.12 -5.13
C ILE A 51 -2.76 6.77 -4.04
N SER A 52 -3.24 6.44 -2.86
CA SER A 52 -2.41 6.00 -1.74
C SER A 52 -2.78 4.58 -1.33
N ALA A 53 -1.84 3.87 -0.75
CA ALA A 53 -2.06 2.53 -0.21
C ALA A 53 -1.15 2.29 0.99
N GLU A 54 -1.62 1.47 1.93
CA GLU A 54 -0.81 0.99 3.03
C GLU A 54 -0.72 -0.52 2.93
N THR A 55 0.49 -1.06 2.96
CA THR A 55 0.70 -2.49 2.88
C THR A 55 1.31 -3.01 4.17
N THR A 56 0.74 -4.09 4.69
CA THR A 56 1.21 -4.72 5.91
C THR A 56 2.01 -5.99 5.64
N GLY A 57 1.99 -6.46 4.41
CA GLY A 57 2.68 -7.68 4.00
C GLY A 57 3.53 -7.50 2.76
N ALA A 58 4.48 -8.42 2.58
CA ALA A 58 5.44 -8.34 1.47
C ALA A 58 4.80 -8.54 0.09
N LEU A 59 3.76 -9.38 0.00
CA LEU A 59 3.14 -9.69 -1.29
C LEU A 59 2.38 -8.49 -1.84
N SER A 60 1.59 -7.82 -1.00
CA SER A 60 0.88 -6.60 -1.41
C SER A 60 1.85 -5.47 -1.70
N ALA A 61 2.94 -5.35 -0.93
CA ALA A 61 3.98 -4.36 -1.19
C ALA A 61 4.58 -4.52 -2.59
N LYS A 62 4.83 -5.76 -3.02
CA LYS A 62 5.33 -6.02 -4.38
C LYS A 62 4.37 -5.57 -5.46
N ILE A 63 3.07 -5.74 -5.24
CA ILE A 63 2.05 -5.32 -6.21
C ILE A 63 2.18 -3.82 -6.47
N PHE A 64 2.19 -3.01 -5.42
CA PHE A 64 2.25 -1.56 -5.56
C PHE A 64 3.61 -1.09 -6.07
N GLN A 65 4.69 -1.71 -5.63
CA GLN A 65 6.02 -1.39 -6.13
C GLN A 65 6.11 -1.61 -7.65
N ARG A 66 5.63 -2.74 -8.14
CA ARG A 66 5.67 -3.06 -9.56
C ARG A 66 4.74 -2.20 -10.40
N GLN A 67 3.68 -1.68 -9.79
CA GLN A 67 2.73 -0.78 -10.46
C GLN A 67 3.25 0.66 -10.53
N GLY A 68 4.40 0.94 -9.95
CA GLY A 68 5.04 2.25 -10.02
C GLY A 68 4.69 3.18 -8.87
N PHE A 69 4.15 2.67 -7.78
CA PHE A 69 3.91 3.47 -6.58
C PHE A 69 5.24 3.82 -5.91
N GLU A 70 5.32 5.02 -5.39
CA GLU A 70 6.46 5.50 -4.62
C GLU A 70 6.29 5.11 -3.15
N GLN A 71 7.36 4.62 -2.54
CA GLN A 71 7.38 4.38 -1.11
C GLN A 71 7.55 5.70 -0.38
N ILE A 72 6.56 6.09 0.41
CA ILE A 72 6.55 7.38 1.11
C ILE A 72 7.21 7.24 2.48
N THR A 73 6.78 6.27 3.25
CA THR A 73 7.33 6.00 4.57
C THR A 73 7.07 4.54 4.93
N PHE A 74 7.74 4.06 5.95
CA PHE A 74 7.55 2.69 6.42
C PHE A 74 7.89 2.56 7.90
N ILE A 75 7.38 1.49 8.52
CA ILE A 75 7.70 1.10 9.88
C ILE A 75 8.14 -0.36 9.84
N ASN A 76 9.38 -0.62 10.23
CA ASN A 76 9.89 -1.99 10.33
C ASN A 76 9.31 -2.66 11.58
N TYR A 77 8.80 -3.88 11.43
CA TYR A 77 8.20 -4.60 12.55
C TYR A 77 9.20 -4.94 13.64
N ASP A 78 10.43 -5.23 13.27
CA ASP A 78 11.48 -5.58 14.22
C ASP A 78 12.03 -4.39 15.00
N LYS A 79 11.64 -3.17 14.65
CA LYS A 79 12.11 -1.94 15.29
C LYS A 79 11.00 -1.13 15.94
N TYR A 80 9.76 -1.52 15.73
CA TYR A 80 8.63 -0.78 16.29
C TYR A 80 8.42 -1.16 17.75
N VAL A 81 8.53 -0.17 18.63
CA VAL A 81 8.40 -0.36 20.07
C VAL A 81 7.27 0.49 20.63
N ASP A 82 6.73 0.07 21.76
CA ASP A 82 5.72 0.81 22.48
C ASP A 82 6.35 1.93 23.33
N LYS A 83 5.53 2.63 24.10
CA LYS A 83 5.99 3.73 24.97
C LYS A 83 6.95 3.26 26.06
N ASN A 84 6.96 1.96 26.36
CA ASN A 84 7.86 1.35 27.35
C ASN A 84 9.11 0.73 26.69
N ASN A 85 9.34 1.03 25.41
CA ASN A 85 10.46 0.56 24.62
C ASN A 85 10.48 -0.96 24.41
N LYS A 86 9.30 -1.58 24.40
CA LYS A 86 9.14 -3.01 24.14
C LYS A 86 8.66 -3.23 22.72
N LEU A 87 9.19 -4.25 22.06
CA LEU A 87 8.77 -4.62 20.71
C LEU A 87 7.28 -4.98 20.69
N VAL A 88 6.54 -4.34 19.77
CA VAL A 88 5.11 -4.60 19.57
C VAL A 88 4.91 -5.85 18.72
N PHE A 89 5.72 -6.00 17.66
CA PHE A 89 5.61 -7.12 16.72
C PHE A 89 6.75 -8.10 16.96
N HIS A 90 6.48 -9.10 17.79
CA HIS A 90 7.44 -10.15 18.04
C HIS A 90 7.40 -11.20 16.99
N ASN A 91 7.76 -11.98 16.49
CA ASN A 91 7.53 -13.17 15.66
C ASN A 91 6.72 -12.92 14.40
N MET A 92 6.93 -11.77 13.73
CA MET A 92 6.31 -11.60 12.43
C MET A 92 6.89 -12.63 11.46
N PRO A 93 6.05 -13.46 10.83
CA PRO A 93 6.55 -14.49 9.93
C PRO A 93 7.18 -13.88 8.68
N ALA A 94 8.30 -14.45 8.24
CA ALA A 94 8.89 -14.09 6.97
C ALA A 94 7.88 -14.37 5.84
N PRO A 95 7.83 -13.59 4.77
CA PRO A 95 8.73 -12.48 4.42
C PRO A 95 8.24 -11.10 4.88
N HIS A 96 7.28 -11.03 5.80
CA HIS A 96 6.68 -9.76 6.22
C HIS A 96 7.65 -9.00 7.13
N LYS A 97 8.08 -7.81 6.71
CA LYS A 97 9.12 -7.03 7.40
C LYS A 97 8.67 -5.66 7.85
N ALA A 98 7.68 -5.07 7.17
CA ALA A 98 7.32 -3.67 7.41
C ALA A 98 5.92 -3.35 6.95
N CYS A 99 5.35 -2.34 7.60
CA CYS A 99 4.18 -1.65 7.09
C CYS A 99 4.67 -0.46 6.26
N VAL A 100 4.20 -0.33 5.03
CA VAL A 100 4.68 0.67 4.08
C VAL A 100 3.52 1.50 3.57
N VAL A 101 3.72 2.81 3.50
CA VAL A 101 2.79 3.74 2.86
C VAL A 101 3.28 4.04 1.46
N TRP A 102 2.40 3.85 0.50
CA TRP A 102 2.67 4.04 -0.92
C TRP A 102 1.79 5.13 -1.49
N ALA A 103 2.28 5.81 -2.50
CA ALA A 103 1.47 6.77 -3.24
C ALA A 103 1.90 6.82 -4.71
N LYS A 104 0.95 7.18 -5.56
CA LYS A 104 1.20 7.33 -6.99
C LYS A 104 0.39 8.49 -7.55
N SER A 105 1.06 9.33 -8.33
CA SER A 105 0.38 10.34 -9.15
C SER A 105 -0.20 9.69 -10.38
N ILE A 106 -1.44 10.02 -10.66
CA ILE A 106 -2.13 9.48 -11.83
C ILE A 106 -2.68 10.58 -12.72
#